data_588aa7d68bebc4748dd91a425c078bc0
#
_entry.id   588aa7d68bebc4748dd91a425c078bc0
#
_cell.length_a   1.000
_cell.length_b   1.000
_cell.length_c   1.000
_cell.angle_alpha   90.00
_cell.angle_beta   90.00
_cell.angle_gamma   90.00
#
_symmetry.space_group_name_H-M   'P 1'
#
loop_
_entity.id
_entity.type
_entity.pdbx_description
1 polymer ?
#
loop_
_entity_poly.entity_id
_entity_poly.type
_entity_poly.pdbx_seq_one_letter_code
_entity_poly.pdbx_strand_id
1 'polypeptide(L)'
;MHARYITLAVLAAAVTVTSIASAGPAEAKQRVAVTAEVFGKAVLDPLQQGVLKRDAGTVGGVLSNTPDRVVTREGQKVEIYTSTWTFTGKRGSLTFRERTQWVDVDAGTGFNAATGTWKIARGTGKYAKVAGSGRSVHVARDAPPLLWKVRLEGFVSLP
;
A
#
# COMPACT_ATOMS: atom_id res chain seq x y z
N MET A 1 11.22 87.12 -6.28
CA MET A 1 11.93 85.98 -6.92
C MET A 1 11.83 84.80 -5.95
N HIS A 2 10.98 83.82 -6.26
CA HIS A 2 10.78 82.63 -5.45
C HIS A 2 11.35 81.41 -6.22
N ALA A 3 12.45 80.89 -5.73
CA ALA A 3 13.02 79.64 -6.26
C ALA A 3 12.26 78.45 -5.70
N ARG A 4 11.67 77.63 -6.59
CA ARG A 4 11.02 76.36 -6.27
C ARG A 4 12.06 75.23 -6.42
N TYR A 5 12.36 74.57 -5.31
CA TYR A 5 13.15 73.33 -5.34
C TYR A 5 12.22 72.15 -5.61
N ILE A 6 12.51 71.43 -6.70
CA ILE A 6 11.84 70.16 -7.06
C ILE A 6 12.67 69.03 -6.44
N THR A 7 12.11 68.38 -5.44
CA THR A 7 12.72 67.20 -4.83
C THR A 7 12.34 65.96 -5.68
N LEU A 8 13.34 65.36 -6.29
CA LEU A 8 13.17 64.09 -7.05
C LEU A 8 13.21 62.93 -6.05
N ALA A 9 12.09 62.24 -5.85
CA ALA A 9 12.03 61.00 -5.08
C ALA A 9 12.41 59.82 -5.99
N VAL A 10 13.51 59.19 -5.69
CA VAL A 10 13.97 57.95 -6.35
C VAL A 10 13.27 56.81 -5.66
N LEU A 11 12.33 56.16 -6.37
CA LEU A 11 11.64 54.94 -5.91
C LEU A 11 12.51 53.74 -6.21
N ALA A 12 13.18 53.16 -5.19
CA ALA A 12 13.91 51.93 -5.32
C ALA A 12 12.93 50.75 -5.30
N ALA A 13 12.69 50.12 -6.46
CA ALA A 13 11.92 48.90 -6.54
C ALA A 13 12.81 47.70 -6.09
N ALA A 14 12.50 47.17 -4.91
CA ALA A 14 13.10 45.91 -4.43
C ALA A 14 12.51 44.74 -5.20
N VAL A 15 13.29 44.14 -6.10
CA VAL A 15 12.93 42.88 -6.77
C VAL A 15 13.16 41.74 -5.78
N THR A 16 12.09 41.27 -5.16
CA THR A 16 12.09 40.05 -4.36
C THR A 16 12.18 38.85 -5.32
N VAL A 17 13.35 38.26 -5.43
CA VAL A 17 13.53 36.97 -6.13
C VAL A 17 12.95 35.89 -5.21
N THR A 18 11.73 35.48 -5.46
CA THR A 18 11.14 34.29 -4.87
C THR A 18 11.87 33.08 -5.48
N SER A 19 12.75 32.46 -4.72
CA SER A 19 13.33 31.16 -5.07
C SER A 19 12.17 30.15 -5.13
N ILE A 20 11.79 29.76 -6.33
CA ILE A 20 10.92 28.60 -6.54
C ILE A 20 11.78 27.40 -6.14
N ALA A 21 11.53 26.87 -4.94
CA ALA A 21 12.08 25.58 -4.55
C ALA A 21 11.61 24.58 -5.60
N SER A 22 12.51 24.10 -6.46
CA SER A 22 12.23 23.03 -7.41
C SER A 22 11.82 21.82 -6.57
N ALA A 23 10.53 21.47 -6.60
CA ALA A 23 10.06 20.19 -6.11
C ALA A 23 10.90 19.13 -6.83
N GLY A 24 11.68 18.36 -6.07
CA GLY A 24 12.45 17.26 -6.64
C GLY A 24 11.52 16.36 -7.45
N PRO A 25 12.03 15.57 -8.41
CA PRO A 25 11.22 14.72 -9.24
C PRO A 25 10.32 13.87 -8.34
N ALA A 26 9.00 13.97 -8.54
CA ALA A 26 8.04 13.18 -7.80
C ALA A 26 8.43 11.70 -7.96
N GLU A 27 8.65 11.00 -6.85
CA GLU A 27 8.99 9.58 -6.86
C GLU A 27 8.02 8.81 -7.76
N ALA A 28 8.55 8.19 -8.81
CA ALA A 28 7.73 7.46 -9.78
C ALA A 28 7.08 6.26 -9.08
N LYS A 29 5.77 6.34 -8.89
CA LYS A 29 4.98 5.24 -8.31
C LYS A 29 4.72 4.18 -9.37
N GLN A 30 5.02 2.94 -9.05
CA GLN A 30 4.73 1.78 -9.88
C GLN A 30 3.53 1.01 -9.32
N ARG A 31 2.55 0.71 -10.17
CA ARG A 31 1.42 -0.15 -9.79
C ARG A 31 1.86 -1.61 -9.81
N VAL A 32 1.53 -2.33 -8.74
CA VAL A 32 1.88 -3.74 -8.56
C VAL A 32 0.70 -4.52 -8.00
N ALA A 33 0.71 -5.83 -8.23
CA ALA A 33 -0.15 -6.78 -7.55
C ALA A 33 0.68 -7.91 -6.94
N VAL A 34 0.28 -8.42 -5.79
CA VAL A 34 0.74 -9.69 -5.25
C VAL A 34 -0.46 -10.61 -5.16
N THR A 35 -0.40 -11.73 -5.87
CA THR A 35 -1.42 -12.77 -5.81
C THR A 35 -0.82 -13.98 -5.14
N ALA A 36 -1.50 -14.54 -4.15
CA ALA A 36 -0.99 -15.65 -3.37
C ALA A 36 -2.09 -16.65 -2.98
N GLU A 37 -1.67 -17.91 -2.86
CA GLU A 37 -2.33 -18.89 -1.99
C GLU A 37 -1.66 -18.76 -0.64
N VAL A 38 -2.45 -18.54 0.40
CA VAL A 38 -1.90 -18.30 1.73
C VAL A 38 -1.15 -19.54 2.23
N PHE A 39 0.04 -19.33 2.78
CA PHE A 39 1.04 -20.37 3.06
C PHE A 39 1.49 -21.18 1.84
N GLY A 40 1.34 -20.64 0.65
CA GLY A 40 1.63 -21.30 -0.61
C GLY A 40 2.35 -20.39 -1.61
N LYS A 41 2.14 -20.72 -2.88
CA LYS A 41 2.74 -20.00 -4.01
C LYS A 41 2.24 -18.57 -4.11
N ALA A 42 3.13 -17.66 -4.43
CA ALA A 42 2.83 -16.27 -4.64
C ALA A 42 3.54 -15.71 -5.86
N VAL A 43 2.93 -14.69 -6.48
CA VAL A 43 3.52 -13.95 -7.59
C VAL A 43 3.37 -12.46 -7.31
N LEU A 44 4.49 -11.75 -7.37
CA LEU A 44 4.53 -10.29 -7.45
C LEU A 44 4.55 -9.90 -8.92
N ASP A 45 3.51 -9.24 -9.39
CA ASP A 45 3.32 -8.78 -10.76
C ASP A 45 3.36 -7.25 -10.82
N PRO A 46 4.30 -6.66 -11.56
CA PRO A 46 4.20 -5.26 -11.96
C PRO A 46 3.07 -5.10 -12.97
N LEU A 47 2.09 -4.25 -12.65
CA LEU A 47 0.95 -3.97 -13.52
C LEU A 47 1.25 -2.86 -14.53
N GLN A 48 2.41 -2.21 -14.41
CA GLN A 48 2.95 -1.23 -15.36
C GLN A 48 4.48 -1.28 -15.38
N GLN A 49 5.09 -0.68 -16.37
CA GLN A 49 6.55 -0.59 -16.44
C GLN A 49 7.11 0.20 -15.25
N GLY A 50 8.26 -0.24 -14.75
CA GLY A 50 8.95 0.38 -13.63
C GLY A 50 10.14 -0.45 -13.16
N VAL A 51 10.63 -0.13 -11.97
CA VAL A 51 11.84 -0.72 -11.39
C VAL A 51 11.60 -2.15 -10.90
N LEU A 52 10.44 -2.41 -10.31
CA LEU A 52 10.09 -3.77 -9.89
C LEU A 52 9.80 -4.63 -11.11
N LYS A 53 10.28 -5.86 -11.05
CA LYS A 53 10.08 -6.90 -12.06
C LYS A 53 9.28 -8.03 -11.44
N ARG A 54 8.58 -8.78 -12.29
CA ARG A 54 7.86 -9.98 -11.86
C ARG A 54 8.77 -10.91 -11.07
N ASP A 55 8.26 -11.40 -9.94
CA ASP A 55 8.96 -12.36 -9.09
C ASP A 55 7.97 -13.41 -8.60
N ALA A 56 8.41 -14.65 -8.56
CA ALA A 56 7.66 -15.78 -8.03
C ALA A 56 8.28 -16.21 -6.70
N GLY A 57 7.44 -16.58 -5.76
CA GLY A 57 7.88 -16.95 -4.44
C GLY A 57 6.78 -17.62 -3.62
N THR A 58 6.83 -17.39 -2.34
CA THR A 58 5.84 -17.87 -1.38
C THR A 58 5.35 -16.72 -0.51
N VAL A 59 4.16 -16.88 0.06
CA VAL A 59 3.65 -15.98 1.10
C VAL A 59 3.45 -16.77 2.37
N GLY A 60 4.01 -16.27 3.46
CA GLY A 60 3.73 -16.70 4.81
C GLY A 60 3.30 -15.52 5.67
N GLY A 61 2.78 -15.77 6.85
CA GLY A 61 2.34 -14.68 7.71
C GLY A 61 1.97 -15.09 9.11
N VAL A 62 1.79 -14.09 9.94
CA VAL A 62 1.23 -14.23 11.29
C VAL A 62 -0.21 -13.74 11.21
N LEU A 63 -1.12 -14.67 11.42
CA LEU A 63 -2.55 -14.41 11.55
C LEU A 63 -2.90 -14.43 13.03
N SER A 64 -3.68 -13.46 13.46
CA SER A 64 -4.36 -13.58 14.74
C SER A 64 -5.56 -14.51 14.56
N ASN A 65 -5.73 -15.46 15.47
CA ASN A 65 -6.95 -16.28 15.52
C ASN A 65 -8.10 -15.54 16.22
N THR A 66 -7.84 -14.34 16.71
CA THR A 66 -8.82 -13.51 17.42
C THR A 66 -8.92 -12.16 16.70
N PRO A 67 -10.13 -11.72 16.35
CA PRO A 67 -10.31 -10.40 15.74
C PRO A 67 -9.92 -9.29 16.73
N ASP A 68 -9.29 -8.21 16.21
CA ASP A 68 -9.02 -7.00 16.98
C ASP A 68 -10.34 -6.34 17.42
N ARG A 69 -11.37 -6.50 16.60
CA ARG A 69 -12.70 -5.94 16.82
C ARG A 69 -13.77 -6.70 16.04
N VAL A 70 -14.95 -6.85 16.65
CA VAL A 70 -16.18 -7.33 15.99
C VAL A 70 -17.19 -6.19 15.98
N VAL A 71 -17.83 -5.96 14.85
CA VAL A 71 -18.90 -4.98 14.68
C VAL A 71 -20.04 -5.59 13.89
N THR A 72 -21.26 -5.07 14.06
CA THR A 72 -22.41 -5.42 13.21
C THR A 72 -22.68 -4.28 12.27
N ARG A 73 -22.79 -4.56 10.97
CA ARG A 73 -23.16 -3.60 9.93
C ARG A 73 -24.30 -4.20 9.11
N GLU A 74 -25.40 -3.49 9.02
CA GLU A 74 -26.58 -3.94 8.26
C GLU A 74 -27.03 -5.37 8.62
N GLY A 75 -26.97 -5.71 9.91
CA GLY A 75 -27.29 -7.04 10.40
C GLY A 75 -26.21 -8.10 10.22
N GLN A 76 -25.14 -7.81 9.51
CA GLN A 76 -24.03 -8.73 9.25
C GLN A 76 -22.90 -8.54 10.25
N LYS A 77 -22.37 -9.64 10.79
CA LYS A 77 -21.17 -9.65 11.61
C LYS A 77 -19.94 -9.35 10.74
N VAL A 78 -19.13 -8.38 11.15
CA VAL A 78 -17.88 -8.01 10.51
C VAL A 78 -16.76 -8.15 11.52
N GLU A 79 -15.78 -8.97 11.22
CA GLU A 79 -14.59 -9.19 12.04
C GLU A 79 -13.40 -8.41 11.45
N ILE A 80 -12.71 -7.66 12.29
CA ILE A 80 -11.58 -6.82 11.88
C ILE A 80 -10.31 -7.43 12.44
N TYR A 81 -9.32 -7.65 11.57
CA TYR A 81 -8.03 -8.22 11.91
C TYR A 81 -6.89 -7.31 11.45
N THR A 82 -5.80 -7.32 12.21
CA THR A 82 -4.49 -6.83 11.77
C THR A 82 -3.58 -8.03 11.59
N SER A 83 -2.98 -8.15 10.42
CA SER A 83 -2.10 -9.26 10.07
C SER A 83 -0.77 -8.75 9.49
N THR A 84 0.22 -9.61 9.49
CA THR A 84 1.52 -9.38 8.87
C THR A 84 1.81 -10.53 7.93
N TRP A 85 2.04 -10.20 6.66
CA TRP A 85 2.36 -11.13 5.59
C TRP A 85 3.75 -10.86 5.05
N THR A 86 4.46 -11.90 4.69
CA THR A 86 5.76 -11.78 4.03
C THR A 86 5.75 -12.56 2.73
N PHE A 87 5.88 -11.83 1.62
CA PHE A 87 6.25 -12.41 0.33
C PHE A 87 7.75 -12.63 0.32
N THR A 88 8.19 -13.83 -0.08
CA THR A 88 9.61 -14.19 -0.24
C THR A 88 9.82 -14.73 -1.63
N GLY A 89 10.51 -13.97 -2.47
CA GLY A 89 10.87 -14.32 -3.84
C GLY A 89 12.38 -14.44 -4.04
N LYS A 90 12.79 -14.68 -5.29
CA LYS A 90 14.21 -14.80 -5.66
C LYS A 90 15.00 -13.49 -5.48
N ARG A 91 14.31 -12.35 -5.46
CA ARG A 91 14.92 -11.02 -5.40
C ARG A 91 14.99 -10.45 -3.99
N GLY A 92 14.35 -11.08 -3.02
CA GLY A 92 14.26 -10.62 -1.64
C GLY A 92 12.87 -10.87 -1.06
N SER A 93 12.55 -10.18 0.01
CA SER A 93 11.25 -10.28 0.66
C SER A 93 10.58 -8.91 0.83
N LEU A 94 9.24 -8.92 0.86
CA LEU A 94 8.39 -7.78 1.20
C LEU A 94 7.47 -8.19 2.35
N THR A 95 7.51 -7.45 3.44
CA THR A 95 6.60 -7.64 4.57
C THR A 95 5.51 -6.57 4.50
N PHE A 96 4.27 -7.02 4.47
CA PHE A 96 3.07 -6.19 4.44
C PHE A 96 2.41 -6.22 5.81
N ARG A 97 2.06 -5.07 6.34
CA ARG A 97 1.11 -4.97 7.44
C ARG A 97 -0.25 -4.66 6.84
N GLU A 98 -1.24 -5.46 7.18
CA GLU A 98 -2.56 -5.42 6.61
C GLU A 98 -3.62 -5.25 7.71
N ARG A 99 -4.70 -4.56 7.37
CA ARG A 99 -5.93 -4.53 8.15
C ARG A 99 -7.08 -4.95 7.28
N THR A 100 -7.77 -6.02 7.65
CA THR A 100 -8.87 -6.63 6.90
C THR A 100 -10.18 -6.55 7.66
N GLN A 101 -11.29 -6.59 6.90
CA GLN A 101 -12.65 -6.72 7.38
C GLN A 101 -13.23 -7.98 6.74
N TRP A 102 -13.52 -8.98 7.56
CA TRP A 102 -14.03 -10.27 7.16
C TRP A 102 -15.54 -10.36 7.39
N VAL A 103 -16.21 -10.99 6.44
CA VAL A 103 -17.64 -11.28 6.48
C VAL A 103 -17.89 -12.73 6.06
N ASP A 104 -18.84 -13.39 6.71
CA ASP A 104 -19.36 -14.65 6.22
C ASP A 104 -20.18 -14.38 4.97
N VAL A 105 -19.80 -15.01 3.85
CA VAL A 105 -20.55 -14.88 2.60
C VAL A 105 -21.65 -15.91 2.53
N ASP A 106 -21.36 -17.11 3.02
CA ASP A 106 -22.33 -18.23 3.06
C ASP A 106 -21.97 -19.16 4.22
N ALA A 107 -22.68 -19.02 5.31
CA ALA A 107 -22.48 -19.83 6.52
C ALA A 107 -22.68 -21.34 6.28
N GLY A 108 -23.47 -21.74 5.26
CA GLY A 108 -23.70 -23.14 4.92
C GLY A 108 -22.53 -23.80 4.19
N THR A 109 -21.72 -23.04 3.49
CA THR A 109 -20.57 -23.53 2.69
C THR A 109 -19.21 -23.23 3.31
N GLY A 110 -19.16 -22.44 4.39
CA GLY A 110 -17.94 -21.99 5.04
C GLY A 110 -17.11 -21.02 4.21
N PHE A 111 -17.70 -20.32 3.24
CA PHE A 111 -17.03 -19.29 2.49
C PHE A 111 -17.05 -17.95 3.23
N ASN A 112 -15.87 -17.39 3.36
CA ASN A 112 -15.60 -16.08 3.95
C ASN A 112 -14.91 -15.20 2.92
N ALA A 113 -15.19 -13.90 2.96
CA ALA A 113 -14.51 -12.91 2.15
C ALA A 113 -14.01 -11.75 3.02
N ALA A 114 -12.92 -11.14 2.62
CA ALA A 114 -12.44 -9.93 3.25
C ALA A 114 -11.97 -8.91 2.24
N THR A 115 -12.11 -7.66 2.63
CA THR A 115 -11.42 -6.54 2.00
C THR A 115 -10.53 -5.86 3.02
N GLY A 116 -9.45 -5.25 2.55
CA GLY A 116 -8.52 -4.62 3.46
C GLY A 116 -7.67 -3.54 2.82
N THR A 117 -6.81 -2.99 3.65
CA THR A 117 -5.73 -2.08 3.25
C THR A 117 -4.41 -2.61 3.76
N TRP A 118 -3.37 -2.44 2.97
CA TRP A 118 -2.03 -2.86 3.33
C TRP A 118 -1.02 -1.74 3.13
N LYS A 119 0.10 -1.86 3.85
CA LYS A 119 1.30 -1.06 3.64
C LYS A 119 2.53 -1.94 3.76
N ILE A 120 3.59 -1.61 3.03
CA ILE A 120 4.88 -2.26 3.19
C ILE A 120 5.48 -1.79 4.53
N ALA A 121 5.78 -2.76 5.39
CA ALA A 121 6.42 -2.54 6.67
C ALA A 121 7.95 -2.68 6.57
N ARG A 122 8.41 -3.60 5.70
CA ARG A 122 9.84 -3.90 5.51
C ARG A 122 10.07 -4.57 4.15
N GLY A 123 11.24 -4.32 3.58
CA GLY A 123 11.78 -5.04 2.42
C GLY A 123 13.20 -5.53 2.66
N THR A 124 13.64 -6.54 1.90
CA THR A 124 15.02 -7.04 1.87
C THR A 124 15.48 -7.25 0.45
N GLY A 125 16.79 -7.43 0.23
CA GLY A 125 17.37 -7.65 -1.09
C GLY A 125 17.06 -6.50 -2.05
N LYS A 126 16.54 -6.80 -3.23
CA LYS A 126 16.13 -5.79 -4.22
C LYS A 126 14.90 -4.97 -3.78
N TYR A 127 14.23 -5.37 -2.72
CA TYR A 127 13.07 -4.70 -2.15
C TYR A 127 13.39 -3.88 -0.89
N ALA A 128 14.68 -3.78 -0.47
CA ALA A 128 15.09 -3.18 0.80
C ALA A 128 14.59 -1.74 1.02
N LYS A 129 14.42 -0.98 -0.05
CA LYS A 129 13.99 0.43 0.01
C LYS A 129 12.57 0.65 -0.54
N VAL A 130 11.85 -0.42 -0.88
CA VAL A 130 10.50 -0.31 -1.43
C VAL A 130 9.54 0.12 -0.33
N ALA A 131 8.83 1.20 -0.58
CA ALA A 131 7.68 1.64 0.21
C ALA A 131 6.40 1.53 -0.63
N GLY A 132 5.26 1.40 0.02
CA GLY A 132 4.01 1.33 -0.73
C GLY A 132 2.81 0.95 0.11
N SER A 133 1.64 1.08 -0.49
CA SER A 133 0.36 0.75 0.11
C SER A 133 -0.69 0.45 -0.95
N GLY A 134 -1.80 -0.14 -0.52
CA GLY A 134 -2.88 -0.46 -1.43
C GLY A 134 -4.06 -1.11 -0.73
N ARG A 135 -4.83 -1.84 -1.52
CA ARG A 135 -6.01 -2.58 -1.07
C ARG A 135 -5.79 -4.08 -1.24
N SER A 136 -6.54 -4.87 -0.50
CA SER A 136 -6.54 -6.32 -0.58
C SER A 136 -7.95 -6.86 -0.67
N VAL A 137 -8.02 -8.04 -1.28
CA VAL A 137 -9.21 -8.89 -1.29
C VAL A 137 -8.77 -10.29 -0.92
N HIS A 138 -9.51 -10.92 -0.03
CA HIS A 138 -9.32 -12.30 0.38
C HIS A 138 -10.59 -13.11 0.13
N VAL A 139 -10.38 -14.37 -0.21
CA VAL A 139 -11.43 -15.38 -0.21
C VAL A 139 -10.88 -16.59 0.53
N ALA A 140 -11.62 -17.03 1.54
CA ALA A 140 -11.29 -18.21 2.31
C ALA A 140 -12.49 -19.18 2.30
N ARG A 141 -12.17 -20.46 2.42
CA ARG A 141 -13.13 -21.53 2.71
C ARG A 141 -12.57 -22.34 3.86
N ASP A 142 -13.28 -22.34 4.98
CA ASP A 142 -12.86 -22.99 6.21
C ASP A 142 -13.29 -24.47 6.27
N ALA A 143 -14.20 -24.89 5.33
CA ALA A 143 -14.56 -26.29 5.14
C ALA A 143 -13.67 -26.97 4.08
N PRO A 144 -13.42 -28.29 4.18
CA PRO A 144 -12.63 -29.01 3.18
C PRO A 144 -13.24 -28.95 1.76
N PRO A 145 -12.44 -28.80 0.71
CA PRO A 145 -10.99 -28.50 0.76
C PRO A 145 -10.76 -27.07 1.23
N LEU A 146 -9.85 -26.90 2.20
CA LEU A 146 -9.46 -25.58 2.67
C LEU A 146 -8.90 -24.75 1.51
N LEU A 147 -9.34 -23.52 1.40
CA LEU A 147 -8.89 -22.57 0.41
C LEU A 147 -8.65 -21.23 1.06
N TRP A 148 -7.53 -20.61 0.75
CA TRP A 148 -7.31 -19.23 1.10
C TRP A 148 -6.48 -18.53 0.02
N LYS A 149 -7.11 -17.62 -0.68
CA LYS A 149 -6.47 -16.81 -1.72
C LYS A 149 -6.51 -15.34 -1.36
N VAL A 150 -5.44 -14.64 -1.70
CA VAL A 150 -5.32 -13.19 -1.50
C VAL A 150 -4.81 -12.50 -2.76
N ARG A 151 -5.32 -11.32 -3.02
CA ARG A 151 -4.76 -10.36 -3.96
C ARG A 151 -4.54 -9.03 -3.26
N LEU A 152 -3.29 -8.60 -3.22
CA LEU A 152 -2.88 -7.27 -2.79
C LEU A 152 -2.62 -6.44 -4.04
N GLU A 153 -3.22 -5.27 -4.19
CA GLU A 153 -3.00 -4.38 -5.33
C GLU A 153 -2.80 -2.95 -4.84
N GLY A 154 -1.82 -2.24 -5.41
CA GLY A 154 -1.53 -0.88 -4.99
C GLY A 154 -0.33 -0.28 -5.70
N PHE A 155 0.22 0.75 -5.09
CA PHE A 155 1.35 1.49 -5.62
C PHE A 155 2.57 1.34 -4.71
N VAL A 156 3.73 1.20 -5.35
CA VAL A 156 5.02 1.17 -4.68
C VAL A 156 5.91 2.26 -5.26
N SER A 157 6.81 2.78 -4.43
CA SER A 157 7.90 3.67 -4.83
C SER A 157 9.24 3.06 -4.42
N LEU A 158 10.28 3.43 -5.17
CA LEU A 158 11.66 3.21 -4.81
C LEU A 158 12.27 4.58 -4.63
N PRO A 159 12.88 4.88 -3.48
CA PRO A 159 13.59 6.13 -3.26
C PRO A 159 14.81 6.24 -4.15
#